data_29df80ce97fa2d2761897a430704685b
#
_entry.id   29df80ce97fa2d2761897a430704685b
#
_cell.length_a   1.000
_cell.length_b   1.000
_cell.length_c   1.000
_cell.angle_alpha   90.00
_cell.angle_beta   90.00
_cell.angle_gamma   90.00
#
_symmetry.space_group_name_H-M   'P 1'
#
loop_
_entity.id
_entity.type
_entity.pdbx_description
1 polymer ?
#
loop_
_entity_poly.entity_id
_entity_poly.type
_entity_poly.pdbx_seq_one_letter_code
_entity_poly.pdbx_strand_id
1 'polypeptide(L)'
;MQTPLDKYTNDLLNEEFNADPAQKAAVMQLQELFEKLTEQAQKENVLIRKIKSLLKINNRKQIKGLYFWGGVGRGKTYLVDCFYECLPFENKCRIHFHRFMQNIHKELKLLENVESPLKIIAQRFSEKTRVICFDEFHVSDITDAMLLGGLLEALFERGVVLITTSNQHPDQLYQGGLQRERFLPAIELLKSYTEVVNVDSGIDYRLQFLDHAEIYHAPLDDNANVMLENDFSHVCPDEGSKDTLLEIEGRPIQTVRCGEGVVWFEFKALCDGPRGVADYIEVARQYQTVLLANIPVMNDHDNDIAKRFITLVDEFYDRNVKLIITAASDPDGLYTGNRLSEVFKRTISRLEEMRTHDYLAKQHIP
;
A
#
# COMPACT_ATOMS: atom_id res chain seq x y z
N MET A 1 13.72 -24.31 -9.75
CA MET A 1 13.37 -22.90 -9.78
C MET A 1 11.86 -22.84 -9.59
N GLN A 2 11.39 -22.23 -8.55
CA GLN A 2 9.96 -22.15 -8.25
C GLN A 2 9.31 -21.13 -9.18
N THR A 3 8.21 -21.49 -9.81
CA THR A 3 7.43 -20.56 -10.66
C THR A 3 6.28 -19.93 -9.87
N PRO A 4 5.67 -18.83 -10.35
CA PRO A 4 4.49 -18.24 -9.71
C PRO A 4 3.35 -19.26 -9.54
N LEU A 5 3.12 -20.11 -10.51
CA LEU A 5 2.09 -21.15 -10.42
C LEU A 5 2.44 -22.24 -9.40
N ASP A 6 3.71 -22.65 -9.33
CA ASP A 6 4.16 -23.62 -8.32
C ASP A 6 3.99 -23.07 -6.91
N LYS A 7 4.37 -21.77 -6.70
CA LYS A 7 4.22 -21.12 -5.41
C LYS A 7 2.76 -21.03 -5.00
N TYR A 8 1.90 -20.51 -5.86
CA TYR A 8 0.46 -20.43 -5.60
C TYR A 8 -0.15 -21.81 -5.27
N THR A 9 0.24 -22.85 -6.02
CA THR A 9 -0.27 -24.22 -5.79
C THR A 9 0.18 -24.76 -4.42
N ASN A 10 1.42 -24.45 -4.02
CA ASN A 10 1.91 -24.84 -2.69
C ASN A 10 1.19 -24.07 -1.57
N ASP A 11 0.94 -22.78 -1.77
CA ASP A 11 0.25 -21.94 -0.79
C ASP A 11 -1.21 -22.40 -0.59
N LEU A 12 -1.86 -22.91 -1.65
CA LEU A 12 -3.20 -23.53 -1.56
C LEU A 12 -3.26 -24.82 -0.72
N LEU A 13 -2.11 -25.43 -0.39
CA LEU A 13 -2.06 -26.59 0.51
C LEU A 13 -2.16 -26.19 1.99
N ASN A 14 -1.99 -24.92 2.31
CA ASN A 14 -2.19 -24.39 3.66
C ASN A 14 -3.69 -24.18 3.92
N GLU A 15 -4.18 -24.65 5.05
CA GLU A 15 -5.62 -24.60 5.42
C GLU A 15 -6.17 -23.16 5.50
N GLU A 16 -5.30 -22.17 5.67
CA GLU A 16 -5.67 -20.76 5.77
C GLU A 16 -5.84 -20.06 4.41
N PHE A 17 -5.44 -20.71 3.31
CA PHE A 17 -5.46 -20.12 1.97
C PHE A 17 -6.62 -20.65 1.13
N ASN A 18 -7.59 -19.79 0.85
CA ASN A 18 -8.78 -20.17 0.06
C ASN A 18 -8.56 -20.01 -1.45
N ALA A 19 -8.99 -21.02 -2.21
CA ALA A 19 -8.93 -20.97 -3.66
C ALA A 19 -9.89 -19.93 -4.24
N ASP A 20 -9.33 -18.96 -4.97
CA ASP A 20 -10.07 -17.89 -5.64
C ASP A 20 -9.91 -18.02 -7.18
N PRO A 21 -11.01 -18.16 -7.94
CA PRO A 21 -10.93 -18.24 -9.40
C PRO A 21 -10.30 -17.01 -10.08
N ALA A 22 -10.53 -15.81 -9.56
CA ALA A 22 -9.95 -14.59 -10.10
C ALA A 22 -8.45 -14.51 -9.82
N GLN A 23 -8.02 -14.87 -8.60
CA GLN A 23 -6.60 -14.99 -8.25
C GLN A 23 -5.90 -16.04 -9.11
N LYS A 24 -6.53 -17.22 -9.30
CA LYS A 24 -5.97 -18.28 -10.16
C LYS A 24 -5.78 -17.82 -11.60
N ALA A 25 -6.76 -17.09 -12.17
CA ALA A 25 -6.64 -16.52 -13.50
C ALA A 25 -5.49 -15.49 -13.58
N ALA A 26 -5.35 -14.65 -12.56
CA ALA A 26 -4.25 -13.69 -12.47
C ALA A 26 -2.87 -14.38 -12.35
N VAL A 27 -2.77 -15.46 -11.57
CA VAL A 27 -1.53 -16.26 -11.45
C VAL A 27 -1.14 -16.91 -12.78
N MET A 28 -2.10 -17.34 -13.59
CA MET A 28 -1.82 -17.87 -14.95
C MET A 28 -1.20 -16.78 -15.83
N GLN A 29 -1.68 -15.55 -15.78
CA GLN A 29 -1.09 -14.43 -16.52
C GLN A 29 0.30 -14.06 -15.99
N LEU A 30 0.51 -14.10 -14.68
CA LEU A 30 1.84 -13.93 -14.06
C LEU A 30 2.80 -15.03 -14.51
N GLN A 31 2.34 -16.27 -14.63
CA GLN A 31 3.14 -17.39 -15.14
C GLN A 31 3.59 -17.14 -16.58
N GLU A 32 2.69 -16.73 -17.46
CA GLU A 32 3.04 -16.39 -18.86
C GLU A 32 4.05 -15.23 -18.93
N LEU A 33 3.87 -14.20 -18.11
CA LEU A 33 4.80 -13.07 -18.05
C LEU A 33 6.16 -13.50 -17.52
N PHE A 34 6.19 -14.35 -16.49
CA PHE A 34 7.40 -14.94 -15.93
C PHE A 34 8.21 -15.72 -16.99
N GLU A 35 7.54 -16.57 -17.77
CA GLU A 35 8.17 -17.34 -18.83
C GLU A 35 8.77 -16.44 -19.92
N LYS A 36 8.02 -15.44 -20.39
CA LYS A 36 8.48 -14.45 -21.37
C LYS A 36 9.73 -13.68 -20.89
N LEU A 37 9.73 -13.25 -19.64
CA LEU A 37 10.83 -12.51 -19.02
C LEU A 37 12.07 -13.37 -18.82
N THR A 38 11.88 -14.62 -18.37
CA THR A 38 12.96 -15.57 -18.11
C THR A 38 13.62 -16.01 -19.43
N GLU A 39 12.82 -16.31 -20.46
CA GLU A 39 13.33 -16.65 -21.79
C GLU A 39 14.14 -15.49 -22.40
N GLN A 40 13.64 -14.26 -22.26
CA GLN A 40 14.35 -13.08 -22.73
C GLN A 40 15.65 -12.84 -21.92
N ALA A 41 15.65 -13.10 -20.61
CA ALA A 41 16.85 -12.97 -19.77
C ALA A 41 17.95 -13.98 -20.17
N GLN A 42 17.57 -15.21 -20.48
CA GLN A 42 18.50 -16.26 -20.92
C GLN A 42 19.12 -15.95 -22.31
N LYS A 43 18.34 -15.34 -23.20
CA LYS A 43 18.81 -14.93 -24.55
C LYS A 43 19.73 -13.70 -24.52
N GLU A 44 19.66 -12.88 -23.48
CA GLU A 44 20.56 -11.73 -23.29
C GLU A 44 21.89 -12.16 -22.67
N ASN A 45 22.79 -12.78 -23.47
CA ASN A 45 24.16 -13.05 -23.04
C ASN A 45 24.84 -11.76 -22.56
N VAL A 46 25.57 -11.84 -21.43
CA VAL A 46 26.26 -10.72 -20.77
C VAL A 46 27.17 -9.91 -21.71
N LEU A 47 27.76 -10.55 -22.73
CA LEU A 47 28.58 -9.90 -23.76
C LEU A 47 27.74 -9.01 -24.69
N ILE A 48 26.56 -9.51 -25.13
CA ILE A 48 25.66 -8.80 -26.03
C ILE A 48 25.05 -7.58 -25.29
N ARG A 49 24.80 -7.69 -23.98
CA ARG A 49 24.31 -6.60 -23.14
C ARG A 49 25.34 -5.45 -23.04
N LYS A 50 26.63 -5.77 -22.88
CA LYS A 50 27.72 -4.76 -22.87
C LYS A 50 27.87 -4.07 -24.23
N ILE A 51 27.79 -4.83 -25.32
CA ILE A 51 27.91 -4.28 -26.70
C ILE A 51 26.70 -3.41 -27.06
N LYS A 52 25.48 -3.83 -26.69
CA LYS A 52 24.25 -3.06 -26.92
C LYS A 52 24.21 -1.77 -26.12
N SER A 53 24.72 -1.78 -24.87
CA SER A 53 24.79 -0.56 -24.05
C SER A 53 25.79 0.46 -24.62
N LEU A 54 26.90 0.01 -25.19
CA LEU A 54 27.89 0.84 -25.87
C LEU A 54 27.34 1.44 -27.18
N LEU A 55 26.51 0.69 -27.92
CA LEU A 55 25.92 1.12 -29.18
C LEU A 55 24.59 1.86 -29.07
N LYS A 56 24.09 2.11 -27.84
CA LYS A 56 22.76 2.73 -27.56
C LYS A 56 21.59 2.08 -28.30
N ILE A 57 21.74 0.82 -28.74
CA ILE A 57 20.68 0.06 -29.46
C ILE A 57 19.90 -0.71 -28.41
N ASN A 58 18.78 -0.17 -27.98
CA ASN A 58 17.88 -0.81 -27.02
C ASN A 58 16.70 -1.50 -27.76
N ASN A 59 17.00 -2.53 -28.54
CA ASN A 59 15.99 -3.33 -29.24
C ASN A 59 15.55 -4.52 -28.35
N ARG A 60 15.06 -4.25 -27.15
CA ARG A 60 14.34 -5.25 -26.38
C ARG A 60 12.97 -5.44 -27.01
N LYS A 61 12.61 -6.70 -27.31
CA LYS A 61 11.24 -7.02 -27.71
C LYS A 61 10.34 -6.59 -26.56
N GLN A 62 9.41 -5.71 -26.83
CA GLN A 62 8.51 -5.16 -25.83
C GLN A 62 7.64 -6.27 -25.27
N ILE A 63 7.68 -6.45 -23.94
CA ILE A 63 6.83 -7.36 -23.19
C ILE A 63 5.81 -6.49 -22.46
N LYS A 64 4.52 -6.78 -22.64
CA LYS A 64 3.47 -6.15 -21.86
C LYS A 64 3.56 -6.63 -20.42
N GLY A 65 3.47 -5.69 -19.49
CA GLY A 65 3.33 -5.99 -18.08
C GLY A 65 1.88 -6.27 -17.65
N LEU A 66 1.57 -6.14 -16.37
CA LEU A 66 0.24 -6.42 -15.82
C LEU A 66 -0.21 -5.26 -14.93
N TYR A 67 -1.47 -4.88 -15.05
CA TYR A 67 -2.13 -3.91 -14.19
C TYR A 67 -3.29 -4.62 -13.49
N PHE A 68 -3.09 -5.00 -12.23
CA PHE A 68 -4.11 -5.64 -11.41
C PHE A 68 -4.96 -4.57 -10.73
N TRP A 69 -6.27 -4.65 -10.92
CA TRP A 69 -7.21 -3.76 -10.26
C TRP A 69 -8.36 -4.50 -9.63
N GLY A 70 -8.98 -3.89 -8.62
CA GLY A 70 -10.09 -4.46 -7.87
C GLY A 70 -10.16 -3.88 -6.47
N GLY A 71 -11.18 -4.22 -5.72
CA GLY A 71 -11.39 -3.77 -4.33
C GLY A 71 -10.22 -4.11 -3.40
N VAL A 72 -10.25 -3.54 -2.21
CA VAL A 72 -9.29 -3.86 -1.14
C VAL A 72 -9.51 -5.31 -0.66
N GLY A 73 -8.48 -5.96 -0.11
CA GLY A 73 -8.61 -7.32 0.43
C GLY A 73 -8.72 -8.43 -0.62
N ARG A 74 -8.44 -8.14 -1.91
CA ARG A 74 -8.55 -9.13 -3.01
C ARG A 74 -7.28 -9.92 -3.28
N GLY A 75 -6.26 -9.80 -2.43
CA GLY A 75 -4.99 -10.51 -2.60
C GLY A 75 -4.10 -9.97 -3.73
N LYS A 76 -4.28 -8.71 -4.16
CA LYS A 76 -3.43 -8.10 -5.21
C LYS A 76 -1.95 -8.11 -4.87
N THR A 77 -1.64 -7.78 -3.62
CA THR A 77 -0.27 -7.77 -3.09
C THR A 77 0.35 -9.14 -3.12
N TYR A 78 -0.38 -10.15 -2.64
CA TYR A 78 0.06 -11.55 -2.72
C TYR A 78 0.43 -11.97 -4.15
N LEU A 79 -0.35 -11.54 -5.15
CA LEU A 79 -0.05 -11.84 -6.56
C LEU A 79 1.29 -11.24 -7.01
N VAL A 80 1.57 -9.99 -6.60
CA VAL A 80 2.83 -9.30 -6.91
C VAL A 80 3.98 -9.93 -6.14
N ASP A 81 3.80 -10.30 -4.85
CA ASP A 81 4.80 -11.01 -4.04
C ASP A 81 5.18 -12.33 -4.68
N CYS A 82 4.17 -13.15 -4.97
CA CYS A 82 4.33 -14.45 -5.60
C CYS A 82 5.16 -14.36 -6.90
N PHE A 83 4.90 -13.35 -7.71
CA PHE A 83 5.64 -13.11 -8.95
C PHE A 83 7.05 -12.58 -8.70
N TYR A 84 7.19 -11.54 -7.88
CA TYR A 84 8.45 -10.85 -7.65
C TYR A 84 9.51 -11.77 -7.06
N GLU A 85 9.14 -12.60 -6.09
CA GLU A 85 10.05 -13.55 -5.45
C GLU A 85 10.54 -14.63 -6.43
N CYS A 86 9.67 -15.10 -7.32
CA CYS A 86 10.03 -16.12 -8.32
C CYS A 86 10.98 -15.64 -9.40
N LEU A 87 11.08 -14.32 -9.66
CA LEU A 87 11.96 -13.78 -10.70
C LEU A 87 13.44 -14.08 -10.41
N PRO A 88 14.16 -14.74 -11.35
CA PRO A 88 15.52 -15.28 -11.11
C PRO A 88 16.64 -14.27 -11.34
N PHE A 89 16.36 -12.98 -11.41
CA PHE A 89 17.34 -11.95 -11.68
C PHE A 89 17.21 -10.78 -10.71
N GLU A 90 18.36 -10.12 -10.45
CA GLU A 90 18.46 -9.00 -9.49
C GLU A 90 17.95 -7.66 -10.05
N ASN A 91 17.83 -7.54 -11.38
CA ASN A 91 17.38 -6.31 -12.05
C ASN A 91 15.87 -6.14 -11.92
N LYS A 92 15.35 -6.20 -10.71
CA LYS A 92 13.92 -6.02 -10.36
C LYS A 92 13.80 -5.03 -9.22
N CYS A 93 12.75 -4.24 -9.23
CA CYS A 93 12.46 -3.26 -8.20
C CYS A 93 11.01 -3.40 -7.77
N ARG A 94 10.75 -3.42 -6.46
CA ARG A 94 9.42 -3.30 -5.90
C ARG A 94 9.39 -2.10 -4.98
N ILE A 95 8.39 -1.27 -5.13
CA ILE A 95 8.27 -0.02 -4.39
C ILE A 95 6.82 0.47 -4.43
N HIS A 96 6.32 1.04 -3.34
CA HIS A 96 5.06 1.77 -3.36
C HIS A 96 5.12 2.95 -4.32
N PHE A 97 4.07 3.14 -5.10
CA PHE A 97 4.02 4.20 -6.12
C PHE A 97 4.30 5.59 -5.55
N HIS A 98 3.71 5.93 -4.41
CA HIS A 98 3.96 7.21 -3.75
C HIS A 98 5.45 7.43 -3.40
N ARG A 99 6.11 6.41 -2.84
CA ARG A 99 7.53 6.45 -2.50
C ARG A 99 8.42 6.58 -3.75
N PHE A 100 8.03 5.94 -4.83
CA PHE A 100 8.69 6.09 -6.12
C PHE A 100 8.61 7.54 -6.62
N MET A 101 7.41 8.15 -6.61
CA MET A 101 7.22 9.55 -7.01
C MET A 101 8.00 10.52 -6.13
N GLN A 102 8.04 10.32 -4.81
CA GLN A 102 8.91 11.12 -3.94
C GLN A 102 10.39 11.06 -4.35
N ASN A 103 10.90 9.89 -4.73
CA ASN A 103 12.26 9.75 -5.21
C ASN A 103 12.47 10.47 -6.54
N ILE A 104 11.49 10.40 -7.47
CA ILE A 104 11.53 11.15 -8.72
C ILE A 104 11.59 12.66 -8.47
N HIS A 105 10.78 13.20 -7.56
CA HIS A 105 10.83 14.61 -7.17
C HIS A 105 12.19 15.02 -6.58
N LYS A 106 12.80 14.18 -5.73
CA LYS A 106 14.15 14.42 -5.19
C LYS A 106 15.20 14.46 -6.32
N GLU A 107 15.15 13.51 -7.26
CA GLU A 107 16.09 13.50 -8.40
C GLU A 107 15.88 14.68 -9.35
N LEU A 108 14.64 15.09 -9.59
CA LEU A 108 14.34 16.27 -10.42
C LEU A 108 14.94 17.55 -9.83
N LYS A 109 14.88 17.73 -8.51
CA LYS A 109 15.53 18.88 -7.83
C LYS A 109 17.05 18.90 -8.03
N LEU A 110 17.68 17.74 -8.16
CA LEU A 110 19.12 17.64 -8.42
C LEU A 110 19.50 17.89 -9.89
N LEU A 111 18.52 17.83 -10.80
CA LEU A 111 18.68 18.02 -12.24
C LEU A 111 18.14 19.37 -12.72
N GLU A 112 18.17 20.40 -11.85
CA GLU A 112 17.79 21.76 -12.23
C GLU A 112 18.66 22.24 -13.40
N ASN A 113 18.02 22.88 -14.40
CA ASN A 113 18.64 23.38 -15.64
C ASN A 113 19.16 22.31 -16.62
N VAL A 114 18.72 21.07 -16.50
CA VAL A 114 19.05 20.00 -17.44
C VAL A 114 17.90 19.80 -18.44
N GLU A 115 18.22 19.67 -19.71
CA GLU A 115 17.22 19.37 -20.75
C GLU A 115 16.71 17.94 -20.60
N SER A 116 15.37 17.77 -20.59
CA SER A 116 14.69 16.47 -20.49
C SER A 116 15.08 15.64 -19.26
N PRO A 117 14.97 16.15 -18.01
CA PRO A 117 15.45 15.47 -16.82
C PRO A 117 14.78 14.12 -16.60
N LEU A 118 13.49 13.95 -16.94
CA LEU A 118 12.78 12.65 -16.83
C LEU A 118 13.42 11.55 -17.71
N LYS A 119 13.93 11.89 -18.89
CA LYS A 119 14.63 10.90 -19.74
C LYS A 119 15.94 10.44 -19.12
N ILE A 120 16.64 11.32 -18.41
CA ILE A 120 17.88 10.98 -17.70
C ILE A 120 17.57 10.06 -16.50
N ILE A 121 16.53 10.41 -15.72
CA ILE A 121 16.08 9.59 -14.60
C ILE A 121 15.66 8.20 -15.08
N ALA A 122 14.82 8.14 -16.10
CA ALA A 122 14.38 6.89 -16.70
C ALA A 122 15.55 6.05 -17.24
N GLN A 123 16.57 6.69 -17.83
CA GLN A 123 17.78 6.01 -18.27
C GLN A 123 18.53 5.37 -17.10
N ARG A 124 18.84 6.12 -16.06
CA ARG A 124 19.54 5.64 -14.86
C ARG A 124 18.78 4.48 -14.20
N PHE A 125 17.45 4.61 -14.15
CA PHE A 125 16.59 3.58 -13.58
C PHE A 125 16.60 2.31 -14.43
N SER A 126 16.45 2.42 -15.75
CA SER A 126 16.41 1.29 -16.68
C SER A 126 17.73 0.51 -16.81
N GLU A 127 18.85 1.14 -16.45
CA GLU A 127 20.17 0.48 -16.39
C GLU A 127 20.24 -0.56 -15.25
N LYS A 128 19.49 -0.32 -14.17
CA LYS A 128 19.46 -1.16 -12.98
C LYS A 128 18.20 -2.04 -12.89
N THR A 129 17.12 -1.64 -13.56
CA THR A 129 15.80 -2.24 -13.37
C THR A 129 15.22 -2.67 -14.71
N ARG A 130 14.85 -3.93 -14.81
CA ARG A 130 14.15 -4.53 -15.95
C ARG A 130 12.66 -4.64 -15.70
N VAL A 131 12.29 -4.98 -14.48
CA VAL A 131 10.92 -5.14 -14.00
C VAL A 131 10.71 -4.22 -12.82
N ILE A 132 9.68 -3.42 -12.88
CA ILE A 132 9.22 -2.61 -11.76
C ILE A 132 7.84 -3.09 -11.30
N CYS A 133 7.71 -3.32 -10.01
CA CYS A 133 6.44 -3.62 -9.36
C CYS A 133 6.04 -2.40 -8.52
N PHE A 134 4.91 -1.77 -8.86
CA PHE A 134 4.32 -0.73 -8.05
C PHE A 134 3.18 -1.31 -7.21
N ASP A 135 3.29 -1.10 -5.92
CA ASP A 135 2.18 -1.33 -5.01
C ASP A 135 1.35 -0.05 -4.90
N GLU A 136 0.02 -0.21 -4.81
CA GLU A 136 -0.94 0.88 -4.62
C GLU A 136 -0.81 2.04 -5.61
N PHE A 137 -0.89 1.74 -6.89
CA PHE A 137 -0.83 2.76 -7.93
C PHE A 137 -2.06 3.67 -7.87
N HIS A 138 -1.87 4.82 -7.27
CA HIS A 138 -2.90 5.83 -7.12
C HIS A 138 -2.32 7.22 -7.39
N VAL A 139 -3.03 8.03 -8.16
CA VAL A 139 -2.61 9.39 -8.52
C VAL A 139 -3.60 10.38 -7.94
N SER A 140 -3.19 11.14 -6.93
CA SER A 140 -4.01 12.15 -6.26
C SER A 140 -3.50 13.58 -6.47
N ASP A 141 -2.21 13.73 -6.74
CA ASP A 141 -1.54 15.02 -6.86
C ASP A 141 -1.34 15.42 -8.32
N ILE A 142 -1.54 16.73 -8.62
CA ILE A 142 -1.38 17.25 -9.98
C ILE A 142 0.06 17.18 -10.48
N THR A 143 1.05 17.33 -9.59
CA THR A 143 2.45 17.31 -9.97
C THR A 143 2.83 15.92 -10.43
N ASP A 144 2.42 14.90 -9.70
CA ASP A 144 2.59 13.49 -10.08
C ASP A 144 1.90 13.18 -11.41
N ALA A 145 0.64 13.62 -11.57
CA ALA A 145 -0.12 13.42 -12.79
C ALA A 145 0.60 14.01 -14.02
N MET A 146 1.20 15.20 -13.89
CA MET A 146 1.89 15.85 -15.00
C MET A 146 3.24 15.23 -15.35
N LEU A 147 3.93 14.64 -14.37
CA LEU A 147 5.23 13.99 -14.58
C LEU A 147 5.10 12.57 -15.11
N LEU A 148 4.03 11.87 -14.71
CA LEU A 148 3.88 10.44 -14.90
C LEU A 148 3.86 10.04 -16.38
N GLY A 149 3.19 10.82 -17.24
CA GLY A 149 3.14 10.53 -18.67
C GLY A 149 4.52 10.45 -19.31
N GLY A 150 5.34 11.49 -19.14
CA GLY A 150 6.69 11.54 -19.70
C GLY A 150 7.64 10.51 -19.05
N LEU A 151 7.44 10.20 -17.77
CA LEU A 151 8.24 9.20 -17.07
C LEU A 151 7.93 7.78 -17.54
N LEU A 152 6.64 7.41 -17.64
CA LEU A 152 6.22 6.09 -18.13
C LEU A 152 6.66 5.88 -19.58
N GLU A 153 6.45 6.89 -20.45
CA GLU A 153 6.95 6.82 -21.85
C GLU A 153 8.44 6.51 -21.89
N ALA A 154 9.23 7.28 -21.14
CA ALA A 154 10.68 7.11 -21.12
C ALA A 154 11.14 5.76 -20.53
N LEU A 155 10.41 5.18 -19.57
CA LEU A 155 10.69 3.85 -19.02
C LEU A 155 10.29 2.75 -20.01
N PHE A 156 9.12 2.84 -20.62
CA PHE A 156 8.64 1.85 -21.58
C PHE A 156 9.47 1.82 -22.88
N GLU A 157 9.88 2.98 -23.40
CA GLU A 157 10.83 3.06 -24.53
C GLU A 157 12.15 2.33 -24.23
N ARG A 158 12.53 2.20 -22.98
CA ARG A 158 13.74 1.48 -22.54
C ARG A 158 13.48 0.01 -22.20
N GLY A 159 12.24 -0.45 -22.43
CA GLY A 159 11.87 -1.85 -22.24
C GLY A 159 11.77 -2.25 -20.76
N VAL A 160 11.47 -1.31 -19.87
CA VAL A 160 11.08 -1.62 -18.49
C VAL A 160 9.67 -2.19 -18.50
N VAL A 161 9.48 -3.32 -17.84
CA VAL A 161 8.18 -3.99 -17.72
C VAL A 161 7.54 -3.58 -16.41
N LEU A 162 6.31 -3.13 -16.46
CA LEU A 162 5.53 -2.67 -15.31
C LEU A 162 4.54 -3.74 -14.85
N ILE A 163 4.61 -4.10 -13.58
CA ILE A 163 3.54 -4.81 -12.88
C ILE A 163 3.03 -3.85 -11.80
N THR A 164 1.72 -3.71 -11.68
CA THR A 164 1.18 -2.79 -10.68
C THR A 164 -0.15 -3.25 -10.12
N THR A 165 -0.40 -2.89 -8.87
CA THR A 165 -1.68 -3.06 -8.20
C THR A 165 -2.38 -1.71 -8.05
N SER A 166 -3.70 -1.69 -8.17
CA SER A 166 -4.52 -0.50 -7.93
C SER A 166 -5.90 -0.89 -7.42
N ASN A 167 -6.54 0.01 -6.70
CA ASN A 167 -7.96 -0.16 -6.34
C ASN A 167 -8.89 0.36 -7.45
N GLN A 168 -8.34 1.00 -8.49
CA GLN A 168 -9.09 1.64 -9.56
C GLN A 168 -8.69 1.09 -10.93
N HIS A 169 -9.67 0.99 -11.82
CA HIS A 169 -9.40 0.77 -13.25
C HIS A 169 -8.57 1.94 -13.82
N PRO A 170 -7.67 1.73 -14.79
CA PRO A 170 -6.86 2.82 -15.36
C PRO A 170 -7.69 4.04 -15.80
N ASP A 171 -8.85 3.84 -16.38
CA ASP A 171 -9.73 4.93 -16.83
C ASP A 171 -10.31 5.76 -15.67
N GLN A 172 -10.27 5.26 -14.45
CA GLN A 172 -10.74 5.96 -13.24
C GLN A 172 -9.62 6.70 -12.51
N LEU A 173 -8.36 6.48 -12.89
CA LEU A 173 -7.23 7.17 -12.29
C LEU A 173 -7.37 8.68 -12.43
N TYR A 174 -7.07 9.38 -11.33
CA TYR A 174 -7.12 10.83 -11.25
C TYR A 174 -8.46 11.43 -11.70
N GLN A 175 -9.58 10.70 -11.45
CA GLN A 175 -10.93 11.16 -11.79
C GLN A 175 -11.29 12.41 -10.97
N GLY A 176 -11.75 13.47 -11.63
CA GLY A 176 -12.02 14.75 -11.00
C GLY A 176 -10.79 15.59 -10.70
N GLY A 177 -9.58 15.10 -10.97
CA GLY A 177 -8.33 15.84 -10.76
C GLY A 177 -8.18 17.03 -11.70
N LEU A 178 -7.45 18.07 -11.23
CA LEU A 178 -7.20 19.29 -11.98
C LEU A 178 -6.37 18.99 -13.24
N GLN A 179 -6.79 19.51 -14.41
CA GLN A 179 -6.15 19.27 -15.72
C GLN A 179 -6.04 17.78 -16.11
N ARG A 180 -7.00 16.97 -15.73
CA ARG A 180 -7.03 15.51 -16.02
C ARG A 180 -6.77 15.19 -17.50
N GLU A 181 -7.18 16.04 -18.42
CA GLU A 181 -6.93 15.84 -19.87
C GLU A 181 -5.44 15.66 -20.20
N ARG A 182 -4.54 16.30 -19.44
CA ARG A 182 -3.09 16.14 -19.60
C ARG A 182 -2.58 14.82 -19.04
N PHE A 183 -3.36 14.15 -18.20
CA PHE A 183 -3.02 12.84 -17.64
C PHE A 183 -3.53 11.68 -18.53
N LEU A 184 -4.52 11.92 -19.40
CA LEU A 184 -5.05 10.88 -20.30
C LEU A 184 -3.96 10.14 -21.11
N PRO A 185 -2.92 10.81 -21.64
CA PRO A 185 -1.84 10.10 -22.32
C PRO A 185 -1.13 9.06 -21.44
N ALA A 186 -0.96 9.33 -20.14
CA ALA A 186 -0.40 8.36 -19.20
C ALA A 186 -1.30 7.12 -19.02
N ILE A 187 -2.61 7.32 -18.98
CA ILE A 187 -3.60 6.22 -18.94
C ILE A 187 -3.49 5.36 -20.22
N GLU A 188 -3.40 5.98 -21.39
CA GLU A 188 -3.26 5.24 -22.65
C GLU A 188 -1.92 4.48 -22.74
N LEU A 189 -0.84 5.04 -22.19
CA LEU A 189 0.43 4.33 -22.04
C LEU A 189 0.28 3.10 -21.13
N LEU A 190 -0.34 3.24 -19.97
CA LEU A 190 -0.61 2.11 -19.07
C LEU A 190 -1.37 1.00 -19.80
N LYS A 191 -2.48 1.32 -20.45
CA LYS A 191 -3.31 0.34 -21.20
C LYS A 191 -2.56 -0.29 -22.38
N SER A 192 -1.65 0.44 -23.01
CA SER A 192 -0.88 -0.05 -24.15
C SER A 192 0.23 -1.00 -23.75
N TYR A 193 0.88 -0.72 -22.60
CA TYR A 193 2.07 -1.42 -22.12
C TYR A 193 1.80 -2.44 -21.02
N THR A 194 0.57 -2.49 -20.51
CA THR A 194 0.13 -3.52 -19.57
C THR A 194 -1.15 -4.20 -20.05
N GLU A 195 -1.39 -5.39 -19.57
CA GLU A 195 -2.67 -6.07 -19.62
C GLU A 195 -3.45 -5.74 -18.36
N VAL A 196 -4.66 -5.20 -18.53
CA VAL A 196 -5.50 -4.74 -17.42
C VAL A 196 -6.36 -5.89 -16.93
N VAL A 197 -6.13 -6.32 -15.71
CA VAL A 197 -6.72 -7.52 -15.12
C VAL A 197 -7.56 -7.15 -13.91
N ASN A 198 -8.83 -7.51 -13.96
CA ASN A 198 -9.69 -7.41 -12.78
C ASN A 198 -9.46 -8.64 -11.89
N VAL A 199 -9.08 -8.40 -10.63
CA VAL A 199 -8.90 -9.45 -9.61
C VAL A 199 -10.02 -9.43 -8.57
N ASP A 200 -11.13 -8.79 -8.86
CA ASP A 200 -12.26 -8.70 -7.95
C ASP A 200 -13.16 -9.94 -8.08
N SER A 201 -13.03 -10.85 -7.14
CA SER A 201 -13.89 -12.05 -7.00
C SER A 201 -15.19 -11.77 -6.25
N GLY A 202 -15.38 -10.53 -5.75
CA GLY A 202 -16.49 -10.21 -4.86
C GLY A 202 -16.27 -10.59 -3.39
N ILE A 203 -15.18 -11.31 -3.07
CA ILE A 203 -14.85 -11.73 -1.70
C ILE A 203 -13.80 -10.79 -1.12
N ASP A 204 -14.12 -10.09 -0.04
CA ASP A 204 -13.17 -9.31 0.73
C ASP A 204 -12.71 -10.13 1.96
N TYR A 205 -11.57 -10.78 1.84
CA TYR A 205 -11.01 -11.64 2.89
C TYR A 205 -10.68 -10.84 4.16
N ARG A 206 -10.27 -9.60 4.03
CA ARG A 206 -9.99 -8.72 5.16
C ARG A 206 -11.28 -8.35 5.89
N LEU A 207 -12.33 -7.99 5.13
CA LEU A 207 -13.64 -7.71 5.71
C LEU A 207 -14.22 -8.94 6.39
N GLN A 208 -14.11 -10.13 5.77
CA GLN A 208 -14.56 -11.37 6.39
C GLN A 208 -13.89 -11.63 7.75
N PHE A 209 -12.57 -11.38 7.83
CA PHE A 209 -11.88 -11.49 9.12
C PHE A 209 -12.39 -10.45 10.12
N LEU A 210 -12.45 -9.17 9.73
CA LEU A 210 -12.87 -8.07 10.62
C LEU A 210 -14.32 -8.22 11.11
N ASP A 211 -15.20 -8.81 10.33
CA ASP A 211 -16.59 -9.08 10.71
C ASP A 211 -16.72 -10.15 11.82
N HIS A 212 -15.74 -11.03 11.94
CA HIS A 212 -15.74 -12.10 12.92
C HIS A 212 -14.75 -11.84 14.07
N ALA A 213 -13.79 -10.93 13.87
CA ALA A 213 -12.80 -10.57 14.87
C ALA A 213 -13.38 -9.61 15.93
N GLU A 214 -12.91 -9.74 17.14
CA GLU A 214 -13.13 -8.74 18.17
C GLU A 214 -12.12 -7.61 17.99
N ILE A 215 -12.51 -6.56 17.24
CA ILE A 215 -11.64 -5.43 16.87
C ILE A 215 -11.47 -4.38 17.99
N TYR A 216 -12.09 -4.61 19.14
CA TYR A 216 -11.96 -3.79 20.35
C TYR A 216 -11.81 -4.69 21.57
N HIS A 217 -10.60 -4.84 22.05
CA HIS A 217 -10.25 -5.70 23.18
C HIS A 217 -10.15 -4.89 24.47
N ALA A 218 -10.96 -5.23 25.42
CA ALA A 218 -10.93 -4.65 26.78
C ALA A 218 -11.42 -5.68 27.81
N PRO A 219 -10.87 -5.68 29.04
CA PRO A 219 -9.78 -4.83 29.55
C PRO A 219 -8.39 -5.25 29.03
N LEU A 220 -7.36 -4.42 29.31
CA LEU A 220 -5.98 -4.82 29.04
C LEU A 220 -5.61 -5.99 29.95
N ASP A 221 -5.37 -7.14 29.35
CA ASP A 221 -4.90 -8.36 29.99
C ASP A 221 -3.63 -8.89 29.31
N ASP A 222 -3.10 -10.01 29.80
CA ASP A 222 -1.89 -10.62 29.25
C ASP A 222 -2.07 -11.10 27.81
N ASN A 223 -3.30 -11.27 27.32
CA ASN A 223 -3.62 -11.73 25.97
C ASN A 223 -3.78 -10.56 24.97
N ALA A 224 -3.97 -9.33 25.41
CA ALA A 224 -4.27 -8.19 24.53
C ALA A 224 -3.25 -8.02 23.40
N ASN A 225 -1.95 -8.15 23.70
CA ASN A 225 -0.89 -8.07 22.68
C ASN A 225 -0.86 -9.30 21.77
N VAL A 226 -1.20 -10.47 22.26
CA VAL A 226 -1.29 -11.71 21.47
C VAL A 226 -2.45 -11.59 20.46
N MET A 227 -3.57 -11.02 20.89
CA MET A 227 -4.72 -10.76 20.01
C MET A 227 -4.35 -9.79 18.90
N LEU A 228 -3.70 -8.66 19.21
CA LEU A 228 -3.23 -7.72 18.17
C LEU A 228 -2.20 -8.33 17.22
N GLU A 229 -1.30 -9.20 17.69
CA GLU A 229 -0.34 -9.90 16.82
C GLU A 229 -1.09 -10.84 15.84
N ASN A 230 -2.10 -11.55 16.34
CA ASN A 230 -2.98 -12.39 15.53
C ASN A 230 -3.77 -11.56 14.51
N ASP A 231 -4.41 -10.48 14.96
CA ASP A 231 -5.19 -9.58 14.11
C ASP A 231 -4.31 -8.95 13.02
N PHE A 232 -3.11 -8.48 13.39
CA PHE A 232 -2.15 -7.94 12.41
C PHE A 232 -1.83 -8.98 11.33
N SER A 233 -1.58 -10.22 11.71
CA SER A 233 -1.21 -11.29 10.79
C SER A 233 -2.33 -11.67 9.82
N HIS A 234 -3.59 -11.46 10.20
CA HIS A 234 -4.76 -11.72 9.35
C HIS A 234 -5.14 -10.54 8.44
N VAL A 235 -4.94 -9.28 8.91
CA VAL A 235 -5.30 -8.10 8.12
C VAL A 235 -4.16 -7.60 7.26
N CYS A 236 -2.90 -7.92 7.60
CA CYS A 236 -1.74 -7.52 6.83
C CYS A 236 -1.44 -8.57 5.74
N PRO A 237 -1.27 -8.16 4.48
CA PRO A 237 -0.97 -9.11 3.39
C PRO A 237 0.43 -9.70 3.46
N ASP A 238 1.33 -9.06 4.20
CA ASP A 238 2.73 -9.47 4.38
C ASP A 238 3.07 -9.67 5.87
N GLU A 239 4.25 -10.23 6.16
CA GLU A 239 4.69 -10.38 7.55
C GLU A 239 4.92 -9.05 8.27
N GLY A 240 5.08 -7.96 7.53
CA GLY A 240 5.43 -6.65 8.05
C GLY A 240 6.79 -6.59 8.73
N SER A 241 7.28 -5.38 8.96
CA SER A 241 8.54 -5.12 9.66
C SER A 241 8.26 -4.67 11.09
N LYS A 242 8.92 -5.30 12.08
CA LYS A 242 8.83 -4.92 13.50
C LYS A 242 9.75 -3.72 13.80
N ASP A 243 9.37 -2.95 14.81
CA ASP A 243 10.17 -1.84 15.36
C ASP A 243 10.63 -0.81 14.32
N THR A 244 9.79 -0.51 13.33
CA THR A 244 10.11 0.41 12.24
C THR A 244 9.90 1.86 12.68
N LEU A 245 10.83 2.76 12.31
CA LEU A 245 10.64 4.20 12.40
C LEU A 245 10.00 4.72 11.11
N LEU A 246 8.78 5.20 11.22
CA LEU A 246 8.11 5.91 10.12
C LEU A 246 8.41 7.41 10.22
N GLU A 247 8.61 8.04 9.08
CA GLU A 247 8.71 9.50 8.99
C GLU A 247 7.34 10.06 8.60
N ILE A 248 6.66 10.70 9.54
CA ILE A 248 5.36 11.34 9.35
C ILE A 248 5.53 12.84 9.59
N GLU A 249 5.17 13.67 8.61
CA GLU A 249 5.32 15.14 8.67
C GLU A 249 6.75 15.58 9.11
N GLY A 250 7.77 14.90 8.58
CA GLY A 250 9.18 15.17 8.88
C GLY A 250 9.63 14.77 10.30
N ARG A 251 8.83 13.97 11.01
CA ARG A 251 9.13 13.53 12.38
C ARG A 251 9.05 12.00 12.50
N PRO A 252 10.01 11.36 13.18
CA PRO A 252 9.98 9.91 13.35
C PRO A 252 8.83 9.50 14.31
N ILE A 253 8.13 8.43 13.95
CA ILE A 253 7.17 7.73 14.82
C ILE A 253 7.59 6.27 14.90
N GLN A 254 7.73 5.77 16.14
CA GLN A 254 7.99 4.35 16.37
C GLN A 254 6.71 3.54 16.15
N THR A 255 6.80 2.48 15.35
CA THR A 255 5.75 1.46 15.22
C THR A 255 6.12 0.20 15.97
N VAL A 256 5.15 -0.57 16.40
CA VAL A 256 5.33 -1.93 16.86
C VAL A 256 5.57 -2.84 15.65
N ARG A 257 4.72 -2.68 14.64
CA ARG A 257 4.82 -3.44 13.37
C ARG A 257 4.21 -2.62 12.24
N CYS A 258 4.78 -2.73 11.05
CA CYS A 258 4.33 -1.99 9.87
C CYS A 258 4.41 -2.90 8.65
N GLY A 259 3.30 -3.03 7.93
CA GLY A 259 3.19 -3.77 6.68
C GLY A 259 2.36 -3.02 5.65
N GLU A 260 2.03 -3.66 4.55
CA GLU A 260 1.32 -3.01 3.46
C GLU A 260 -0.10 -2.60 3.83
N GLY A 261 -0.33 -1.28 3.88
CA GLY A 261 -1.62 -0.68 4.23
C GLY A 261 -2.05 -0.92 5.69
N VAL A 262 -1.20 -1.53 6.51
CA VAL A 262 -1.47 -1.85 7.92
C VAL A 262 -0.33 -1.36 8.81
N VAL A 263 -0.65 -0.70 9.90
CA VAL A 263 0.34 -0.25 10.87
C VAL A 263 -0.15 -0.45 12.29
N TRP A 264 0.77 -0.82 13.16
CA TRP A 264 0.51 -1.00 14.59
C TRP A 264 1.34 -0.03 15.41
N PHE A 265 0.65 0.78 16.20
CA PHE A 265 1.26 1.74 17.12
C PHE A 265 0.92 1.43 18.56
N GLU A 266 1.84 1.78 19.45
CA GLU A 266 1.51 2.03 20.84
C GLU A 266 0.72 3.35 20.96
N PHE A 267 -0.30 3.39 21.81
CA PHE A 267 -1.08 4.60 22.06
C PHE A 267 -0.20 5.81 22.38
N LYS A 268 0.84 5.62 23.19
CA LYS A 268 1.79 6.68 23.54
C LYS A 268 2.51 7.28 22.35
N ALA A 269 2.80 6.50 21.32
CA ALA A 269 3.49 7.01 20.14
C ALA A 269 2.68 8.02 19.35
N LEU A 270 1.35 7.88 19.36
CA LEU A 270 0.43 8.77 18.64
C LEU A 270 -0.19 9.85 19.52
N CYS A 271 -0.51 9.54 20.79
CA CYS A 271 -1.31 10.42 21.64
C CYS A 271 -0.55 11.05 22.81
N ASP A 272 0.60 10.47 23.22
CA ASP A 272 1.41 11.00 24.33
C ASP A 272 2.69 11.65 23.81
N GLY A 273 2.56 12.78 23.09
CA GLY A 273 3.70 13.47 22.49
C GLY A 273 3.27 14.64 21.59
N PRO A 274 4.21 15.30 20.91
CA PRO A 274 3.93 16.47 20.07
C PRO A 274 3.34 16.03 18.71
N ARG A 275 2.17 15.42 18.72
CA ARG A 275 1.40 14.99 17.56
C ARG A 275 0.14 15.83 17.38
N GLY A 276 -0.38 15.91 16.18
CA GLY A 276 -1.58 16.69 15.88
C GLY A 276 -2.29 16.21 14.61
N VAL A 277 -3.26 16.99 14.17
CA VAL A 277 -4.15 16.67 13.04
C VAL A 277 -3.38 16.24 11.79
N ALA A 278 -2.31 16.96 11.41
CA ALA A 278 -1.53 16.66 10.21
C ALA A 278 -0.90 15.25 10.27
N ASP A 279 -0.39 14.84 11.45
CA ASP A 279 0.16 13.50 11.63
C ASP A 279 -0.90 12.42 11.41
N TYR A 280 -2.12 12.62 11.94
CA TYR A 280 -3.21 11.65 11.83
C TYR A 280 -3.76 11.57 10.42
N ILE A 281 -3.85 12.70 9.72
CA ILE A 281 -4.20 12.74 8.29
C ILE A 281 -3.18 11.95 7.48
N GLU A 282 -1.89 12.15 7.72
CA GLU A 282 -0.85 11.46 6.96
C GLU A 282 -0.81 9.96 7.25
N VAL A 283 -0.98 9.55 8.52
CA VAL A 283 -1.15 8.12 8.87
C VAL A 283 -2.38 7.54 8.17
N ALA A 284 -3.52 8.26 8.22
CA ALA A 284 -4.74 7.80 7.59
C ALA A 284 -4.66 7.72 6.06
N ARG A 285 -3.83 8.55 5.42
CA ARG A 285 -3.57 8.46 3.97
C ARG A 285 -2.77 7.23 3.58
N GLN A 286 -1.78 6.88 4.41
CA GLN A 286 -0.85 5.79 4.11
C GLN A 286 -1.40 4.42 4.52
N TYR A 287 -2.26 4.36 5.54
CA TYR A 287 -2.72 3.11 6.13
C TYR A 287 -4.23 3.03 6.21
N GLN A 288 -4.78 2.00 5.61
CA GLN A 288 -6.22 1.73 5.65
C GLN A 288 -6.66 1.01 6.92
N THR A 289 -5.71 0.35 7.61
CA THR A 289 -5.94 -0.34 8.88
C THR A 289 -4.87 0.07 9.88
N VAL A 290 -5.30 0.52 11.05
CA VAL A 290 -4.43 0.91 12.16
C VAL A 290 -4.75 0.07 13.38
N LEU A 291 -3.74 -0.59 13.93
CA LEU A 291 -3.82 -1.22 15.24
C LEU A 291 -3.28 -0.24 16.28
N LEU A 292 -4.03 -0.01 17.35
CA LEU A 292 -3.68 0.93 18.41
C LEU A 292 -3.70 0.23 19.77
N ALA A 293 -2.51 -0.02 20.31
CA ALA A 293 -2.33 -0.78 21.53
C ALA A 293 -2.34 0.10 22.79
N ASN A 294 -2.85 -0.49 23.87
CA ASN A 294 -2.66 -0.01 25.23
C ASN A 294 -3.26 1.38 25.50
N ILE A 295 -4.50 1.61 25.07
CA ILE A 295 -5.23 2.84 25.37
C ILE A 295 -5.59 2.86 26.86
N PRO A 296 -5.09 3.84 27.65
CA PRO A 296 -5.38 3.93 29.07
C PRO A 296 -6.75 4.56 29.35
N VAL A 297 -7.26 4.40 30.55
CA VAL A 297 -8.32 5.27 31.07
C VAL A 297 -7.73 6.67 31.30
N MET A 298 -8.37 7.68 30.73
CA MET A 298 -7.97 9.09 30.81
C MET A 298 -8.89 9.87 31.75
N ASN A 299 -8.37 10.93 32.36
CA ASN A 299 -9.13 11.80 33.27
C ASN A 299 -8.78 13.28 33.02
N ASP A 300 -9.22 14.19 33.88
CA ASP A 300 -8.98 15.62 33.71
C ASP A 300 -7.50 16.05 33.76
N HIS A 301 -6.58 15.21 34.23
CA HIS A 301 -5.13 15.45 34.11
C HIS A 301 -4.58 15.10 32.76
N ASP A 302 -5.26 14.24 32.00
CA ASP A 302 -4.85 13.71 30.73
C ASP A 302 -5.53 14.41 29.53
N ASN A 303 -6.09 15.61 29.75
CA ASN A 303 -6.91 16.29 28.75
C ASN A 303 -6.22 16.52 27.41
N ASP A 304 -4.90 16.74 27.39
CA ASP A 304 -4.17 16.94 26.14
C ASP A 304 -4.01 15.63 25.36
N ILE A 305 -3.80 14.52 26.07
CA ILE A 305 -3.76 13.16 25.51
C ILE A 305 -5.15 12.79 24.98
N ALA A 306 -6.20 13.04 25.79
CA ALA A 306 -7.58 12.79 25.41
C ALA A 306 -8.01 13.60 24.17
N LYS A 307 -7.61 14.88 24.05
CA LYS A 307 -7.87 15.69 22.86
C LYS A 307 -7.19 15.11 21.61
N ARG A 308 -5.94 14.64 21.73
CA ARG A 308 -5.24 14.01 20.61
C ARG A 308 -5.94 12.72 20.19
N PHE A 309 -6.37 11.90 21.15
CA PHE A 309 -7.13 10.69 20.87
C PHE A 309 -8.47 10.99 20.17
N ILE A 310 -9.24 11.98 20.67
CA ILE A 310 -10.46 12.45 20.03
C ILE A 310 -10.18 12.83 18.56
N THR A 311 -9.13 13.64 18.33
CA THR A 311 -8.77 14.11 16.98
C THR A 311 -8.33 12.94 16.08
N LEU A 312 -7.57 11.98 16.61
CA LEU A 312 -7.17 10.78 15.90
C LEU A 312 -8.39 9.99 15.44
N VAL A 313 -9.33 9.72 16.36
CA VAL A 313 -10.57 8.98 16.02
C VAL A 313 -11.40 9.75 15.00
N ASP A 314 -11.50 11.09 15.14
CA ASP A 314 -12.21 11.92 14.18
C ASP A 314 -11.62 11.80 12.77
N GLU A 315 -10.30 11.93 12.61
CA GLU A 315 -9.62 11.84 11.31
C GLU A 315 -9.69 10.43 10.70
N PHE A 316 -9.55 9.40 11.53
CA PHE A 316 -9.64 8.01 11.05
C PHE A 316 -11.07 7.64 10.65
N TYR A 317 -12.06 8.08 11.41
CA TYR A 317 -13.47 7.88 11.09
C TYR A 317 -13.84 8.53 9.75
N ASP A 318 -13.46 9.78 9.54
CA ASP A 318 -13.80 10.53 8.32
C ASP A 318 -13.13 9.94 7.06
N ARG A 319 -12.04 9.19 7.22
CA ARG A 319 -11.32 8.51 6.12
C ARG A 319 -11.59 7.01 6.01
N ASN A 320 -12.55 6.50 6.77
CA ASN A 320 -12.90 5.08 6.79
C ASN A 320 -11.71 4.15 7.13
N VAL A 321 -10.78 4.61 7.96
CA VAL A 321 -9.67 3.78 8.47
C VAL A 321 -10.24 2.71 9.40
N LYS A 322 -9.83 1.46 9.23
CA LYS A 322 -10.21 0.37 10.13
C LYS A 322 -9.32 0.44 11.36
N LEU A 323 -9.93 0.55 12.53
CA LEU A 323 -9.23 0.75 13.78
C LEU A 323 -9.43 -0.45 14.70
N ILE A 324 -8.34 -1.19 14.98
CA ILE A 324 -8.31 -2.32 15.89
C ILE A 324 -7.63 -1.85 17.19
N ILE A 325 -8.24 -2.08 18.32
CA ILE A 325 -7.86 -1.43 19.58
C ILE A 325 -7.67 -2.46 20.70
N THR A 326 -6.66 -2.22 21.55
CA THR A 326 -6.64 -2.74 22.92
C THR A 326 -6.72 -1.59 23.92
N ALA A 327 -7.62 -1.69 24.90
CA ALA A 327 -7.94 -0.59 25.81
C ALA A 327 -8.16 -1.07 27.25
N ALA A 328 -7.91 -0.19 28.20
CA ALA A 328 -8.09 -0.49 29.62
C ALA A 328 -9.57 -0.59 30.04
N SER A 329 -10.49 -0.11 29.21
CA SER A 329 -11.94 -0.13 29.45
C SER A 329 -12.71 -0.10 28.14
N ASP A 330 -13.98 -0.47 28.18
CA ASP A 330 -14.92 -0.19 27.10
C ASP A 330 -14.97 1.31 26.77
N PRO A 331 -15.44 1.70 25.56
CA PRO A 331 -15.44 3.10 25.12
C PRO A 331 -16.03 4.09 26.13
N ASP A 332 -17.10 3.70 26.84
CA ASP A 332 -17.77 4.51 27.85
C ASP A 332 -16.88 4.83 29.07
N GLY A 333 -15.97 3.93 29.42
CA GLY A 333 -15.07 4.05 30.55
C GLY A 333 -13.70 4.66 30.24
N LEU A 334 -13.40 4.96 28.96
CA LEU A 334 -12.08 5.47 28.57
C LEU A 334 -11.78 6.88 29.03
N TYR A 335 -12.81 7.71 29.27
CA TYR A 335 -12.63 9.06 29.83
C TYR A 335 -13.52 9.27 31.02
N THR A 336 -12.91 9.47 32.18
CA THR A 336 -13.59 9.68 33.50
C THR A 336 -13.57 11.14 33.97
N GLY A 337 -12.96 12.04 33.16
CA GLY A 337 -12.92 13.47 33.48
C GLY A 337 -14.22 14.19 33.10
N ASN A 338 -14.36 15.43 33.62
CA ASN A 338 -15.52 16.26 33.35
C ASN A 338 -15.35 17.20 32.16
N ARG A 339 -14.11 17.65 31.91
CA ARG A 339 -13.80 18.74 30.95
C ARG A 339 -14.12 18.42 29.51
N LEU A 340 -13.88 17.19 29.09
CA LEU A 340 -14.07 16.71 27.70
C LEU A 340 -15.25 15.74 27.60
N SER A 341 -16.02 15.51 28.65
CA SER A 341 -17.09 14.51 28.69
C SER A 341 -18.07 14.63 27.53
N GLU A 342 -18.53 15.85 27.21
CA GLU A 342 -19.46 16.06 26.06
C GLU A 342 -18.85 15.80 24.70
N VAL A 343 -17.59 16.19 24.51
CA VAL A 343 -16.89 15.93 23.23
C VAL A 343 -16.57 14.44 23.10
N PHE A 344 -16.20 13.80 24.22
CA PHE A 344 -15.85 12.38 24.22
C PHE A 344 -17.04 11.47 23.91
N LYS A 345 -18.29 11.88 24.19
CA LYS A 345 -19.50 11.15 23.77
C LYS A 345 -19.56 10.93 22.26
N ARG A 346 -19.12 11.90 21.46
CA ARG A 346 -19.03 11.73 20.01
C ARG A 346 -17.97 10.69 19.64
N THR A 347 -16.84 10.70 20.32
CA THR A 347 -15.77 9.71 20.13
C THR A 347 -16.25 8.30 20.47
N ILE A 348 -17.00 8.12 21.55
CA ILE A 348 -17.64 6.84 21.91
C ILE A 348 -18.54 6.37 20.75
N SER A 349 -19.45 7.23 20.29
CA SER A 349 -20.37 6.89 19.20
C SER A 349 -19.62 6.49 17.92
N ARG A 350 -18.52 7.19 17.59
CA ARG A 350 -17.68 6.86 16.42
C ARG A 350 -16.96 5.52 16.61
N LEU A 351 -16.38 5.25 17.77
CA LEU A 351 -15.76 3.97 18.09
C LEU A 351 -16.75 2.81 17.98
N GLU A 352 -17.98 3.00 18.45
CA GLU A 352 -19.03 2.00 18.31
C GLU A 352 -19.44 1.79 16.83
N GLU A 353 -19.59 2.88 16.05
CA GLU A 353 -19.89 2.76 14.62
C GLU A 353 -18.75 2.11 13.85
N MET A 354 -17.50 2.41 14.18
CA MET A 354 -16.30 1.83 13.52
C MET A 354 -16.22 0.31 13.66
N ARG A 355 -16.93 -0.28 14.61
CA ARG A 355 -17.02 -1.73 14.83
C ARG A 355 -18.11 -2.40 14.01
N THR A 356 -18.99 -1.64 13.36
CA THR A 356 -20.11 -2.20 12.60
C THR A 356 -19.66 -2.70 11.22
N HIS A 357 -20.34 -3.75 10.74
CA HIS A 357 -20.12 -4.27 9.39
C HIS A 357 -20.23 -3.17 8.32
N ASP A 358 -21.24 -2.29 8.44
CA ASP A 358 -21.47 -1.21 7.48
C ASP A 358 -20.28 -0.24 7.41
N TYR A 359 -19.63 0.04 8.53
CA TYR A 359 -18.44 0.87 8.55
C TYR A 359 -17.21 0.10 8.03
N LEU A 360 -17.04 -1.14 8.45
CA LEU A 360 -15.93 -1.99 8.01
C LEU A 360 -15.95 -2.22 6.51
N ALA A 361 -17.13 -2.28 5.89
CA ALA A 361 -17.30 -2.41 4.45
C ALA A 361 -17.04 -1.11 3.65
N LYS A 362 -17.00 0.06 4.31
CA LYS A 362 -16.71 1.33 3.62
C LYS A 362 -15.31 1.32 3.00
N GLN A 363 -15.18 1.84 1.79
CA GLN A 363 -13.89 2.01 1.14
C GLN A 363 -13.05 3.07 1.89
N HIS A 364 -11.77 2.79 2.09
CA HIS A 364 -10.81 3.74 2.63
C HIS A 364 -10.65 4.96 1.71
N ILE A 365 -10.54 6.15 2.32
CA ILE A 365 -10.36 7.45 1.64
C ILE A 365 -8.97 7.97 2.02
N PRO A 366 -7.97 7.87 1.13
CA PRO A 366 -6.60 8.33 1.40
C PRO A 366 -6.44 9.86 1.42
#